data_a6c1469d45cc47a01865a00c4f0b6b7b
#
_entry.id   a6c1469d45cc47a01865a00c4f0b6b7b
#
_cell.length_a   1.000
_cell.length_b   1.000
_cell.length_c   1.000
_cell.angle_alpha   90.00
_cell.angle_beta   90.00
_cell.angle_gamma   90.00
#
_symmetry.space_group_name_H-M   'P 1'
#
loop_
_entity.id
_entity.type
_entity.pdbx_description
1 polymer ?
#
loop_
_entity_poly.entity_id
_entity_poly.type
_entity_poly.pdbx_seq_one_letter_code
_entity_poly.pdbx_strand_id
1 'polypeptide(L)'
;MADSTESSTVIAAVPAVVMGVIADVARYPEWTDGMKSVEILSKYEDDKPADVRFVVDAGAIKDTYVLEYDWADDDSSVSWTLTEGGMLKAMDGSYVLTDNGDGSTTVAYRLAVDVSIPMIGLIKRKAEKVIVDTALRGLKERVEG
;
A
#
# COMPACT_ATOMS: atom_id res chain seq x y z
N MET A 1 15.69 -6.78 13.73
CA MET A 1 14.95 -5.61 13.28
C MET A 1 14.72 -5.69 11.79
N ALA A 2 13.47 -5.66 11.36
CA ALA A 2 13.17 -5.73 9.94
C ALA A 2 13.53 -4.40 9.27
N ASP A 3 14.36 -4.48 8.24
CA ASP A 3 14.65 -3.30 7.43
C ASP A 3 13.43 -2.99 6.56
N SER A 4 13.07 -1.73 6.45
CA SER A 4 12.01 -1.28 5.58
C SER A 4 12.58 -0.54 4.38
N THR A 5 11.82 -0.58 3.27
CA THR A 5 12.11 0.18 2.06
C THR A 5 11.16 1.36 2.01
N GLU A 6 11.68 2.54 1.71
CA GLU A 6 10.89 3.75 1.65
C GLU A 6 11.18 4.51 0.35
N SER A 7 10.13 5.02 -0.27
CA SER A 7 10.22 5.94 -1.39
C SER A 7 9.13 6.99 -1.27
N SER A 8 9.26 8.09 -1.99
CA SER A 8 8.25 9.13 -1.99
C SER A 8 8.09 9.72 -3.38
N THR A 9 6.94 10.36 -3.59
CA THR A 9 6.65 11.10 -4.82
C THR A 9 5.77 12.30 -4.48
N VAL A 10 5.75 13.27 -5.38
CA VAL A 10 4.87 14.45 -5.24
C VAL A 10 3.70 14.27 -6.21
N ILE A 11 2.49 14.43 -5.71
CA ILE A 11 1.26 14.29 -6.49
C ILE A 11 0.56 15.64 -6.53
N ALA A 12 0.11 16.06 -7.72
CA ALA A 12 -0.53 17.35 -7.95
C ALA A 12 -2.00 17.33 -7.51
N ALA A 13 -2.23 17.10 -6.22
CA ALA A 13 -3.55 17.11 -5.59
C ALA A 13 -3.38 17.31 -4.09
N VAL A 14 -4.42 17.80 -3.44
CA VAL A 14 -4.41 18.00 -1.98
C VAL A 14 -4.51 16.64 -1.26
N PRO A 15 -4.06 16.54 0.00
CA PRO A 15 -4.04 15.26 0.72
C PRO A 15 -5.39 14.53 0.77
N ALA A 16 -6.49 15.25 0.92
CA ALA A 16 -7.81 14.62 0.98
C ALA A 16 -8.15 13.86 -0.31
N VAL A 17 -7.77 14.40 -1.47
CA VAL A 17 -7.99 13.74 -2.76
C VAL A 17 -7.11 12.51 -2.88
N VAL A 18 -5.83 12.63 -2.50
CA VAL A 18 -4.89 11.50 -2.55
C VAL A 18 -5.36 10.39 -1.61
N MET A 19 -5.71 10.73 -0.37
CA MET A 19 -6.18 9.74 0.60
C MET A 19 -7.48 9.09 0.15
N GLY A 20 -8.35 9.81 -0.55
CA GLY A 20 -9.58 9.24 -1.10
C GLY A 20 -9.32 8.11 -2.07
N VAL A 21 -8.26 8.21 -2.88
CA VAL A 21 -7.86 7.13 -3.79
C VAL A 21 -7.25 5.96 -3.01
N ILE A 22 -6.41 6.26 -2.02
CA ILE A 22 -5.78 5.23 -1.17
C ILE A 22 -6.86 4.47 -0.37
N ALA A 23 -7.88 5.15 0.12
CA ALA A 23 -8.95 4.53 0.91
C ALA A 23 -9.90 3.69 0.06
N ASP A 24 -9.96 3.93 -1.23
CA ASP A 24 -10.83 3.19 -2.15
C ASP A 24 -10.14 1.88 -2.58
N VAL A 25 -9.93 0.99 -1.62
CA VAL A 25 -9.15 -0.24 -1.82
C VAL A 25 -9.81 -1.19 -2.82
N ALA A 26 -11.13 -1.15 -2.96
CA ALA A 26 -11.86 -2.01 -3.90
C ALA A 26 -11.46 -1.74 -5.35
N ARG A 27 -10.95 -0.55 -5.65
CA ARG A 27 -10.55 -0.17 -6.99
C ARG A 27 -9.05 -0.34 -7.25
N TYR A 28 -8.29 -0.85 -6.30
CA TYR A 28 -6.84 -1.07 -6.49
C TYR A 28 -6.50 -1.87 -7.74
N PRO A 29 -7.26 -2.90 -8.14
CA PRO A 29 -6.96 -3.62 -9.38
C PRO A 29 -7.00 -2.75 -10.64
N GLU A 30 -7.69 -1.61 -10.60
CA GLU A 30 -7.79 -0.70 -11.75
C GLU A 30 -6.49 0.06 -12.01
N TRP A 31 -5.65 0.25 -10.97
CA TRP A 31 -4.44 1.07 -11.12
C TRP A 31 -3.18 0.44 -10.51
N THR A 32 -3.28 -0.72 -9.86
CA THR A 32 -2.13 -1.42 -9.27
C THR A 32 -1.87 -2.70 -10.05
N ASP A 33 -0.73 -2.75 -10.74
CA ASP A 33 -0.34 -3.91 -11.52
C ASP A 33 -0.15 -5.12 -10.61
N GLY A 34 -0.64 -6.27 -11.06
CA GLY A 34 -0.53 -7.51 -10.33
C GLY A 34 -1.62 -7.76 -9.30
N MET A 35 -2.39 -6.76 -8.95
CA MET A 35 -3.53 -6.91 -8.05
C MET A 35 -4.72 -7.46 -8.83
N LYS A 36 -5.18 -8.66 -8.48
CA LYS A 36 -6.25 -9.34 -9.23
C LYS A 36 -7.63 -9.07 -8.65
N SER A 37 -7.75 -9.11 -7.31
CA SER A 37 -9.03 -8.83 -6.67
C SER A 37 -8.82 -8.31 -5.26
N VAL A 38 -9.83 -7.61 -4.76
CA VAL A 38 -9.85 -7.05 -3.42
C VAL A 38 -11.22 -7.31 -2.83
N GLU A 39 -11.25 -7.81 -1.59
CA GLU A 39 -12.48 -8.04 -0.87
C GLU A 39 -12.38 -7.39 0.51
N ILE A 40 -13.29 -6.47 0.80
CA ILE A 40 -13.35 -5.83 2.11
C ILE A 40 -14.10 -6.76 3.05
N LEU A 41 -13.41 -7.30 4.04
CA LEU A 41 -13.97 -8.27 4.98
C LEU A 41 -14.70 -7.58 6.14
N SER A 42 -14.22 -6.42 6.56
CA SER A 42 -14.84 -5.64 7.63
C SER A 42 -14.51 -4.16 7.47
N LYS A 43 -15.31 -3.32 8.10
CA LYS A 43 -15.13 -1.86 8.07
C LYS A 43 -15.21 -1.31 9.49
N TYR A 44 -14.55 -0.18 9.69
CA TYR A 44 -14.70 0.62 10.91
C TYR A 44 -16.03 1.39 10.88
N GLU A 45 -16.35 2.04 12.00
CA GLU A 45 -17.62 2.78 12.15
C GLU A 45 -17.77 3.90 11.10
N ASP A 46 -16.67 4.48 10.64
CA ASP A 46 -16.65 5.54 9.62
C ASP A 46 -16.63 5.01 8.19
N ASP A 47 -16.93 3.74 7.98
CA ASP A 47 -16.95 3.04 6.68
C ASP A 47 -15.56 2.82 6.06
N LYS A 48 -14.49 3.19 6.72
CA LYS A 48 -13.15 2.89 6.21
C LYS A 48 -12.85 1.40 6.34
N PRO A 49 -12.15 0.80 5.35
CA PRO A 49 -11.80 -0.62 5.41
C PRO A 49 -10.97 -0.95 6.64
N ALA A 50 -11.34 -2.02 7.33
CA ALA A 50 -10.59 -2.54 8.48
C ALA A 50 -9.76 -3.76 8.04
N ASP A 51 -10.40 -4.87 7.73
CA ASP A 51 -9.73 -6.07 7.22
C ASP A 51 -10.04 -6.23 5.74
N VAL A 52 -9.00 -6.43 4.93
CA VAL A 52 -9.15 -6.51 3.48
C VAL A 52 -8.33 -7.69 2.96
N ARG A 53 -8.97 -8.51 2.13
CA ARG A 53 -8.31 -9.64 1.46
C ARG A 53 -7.89 -9.21 0.05
N PHE A 54 -6.64 -9.49 -0.26
CA PHE A 54 -6.07 -9.22 -1.58
C PHE A 54 -5.64 -10.51 -2.26
N VAL A 55 -5.91 -10.59 -3.56
CA VAL A 55 -5.36 -11.64 -4.42
C VAL A 55 -4.37 -10.99 -5.37
N VAL A 56 -3.13 -11.42 -5.32
CA VAL A 56 -2.02 -10.83 -6.07
C VAL A 56 -1.38 -11.87 -6.97
N ASP A 57 -1.11 -11.51 -8.21
CA ASP A 57 -0.30 -12.27 -9.14
C ASP A 57 0.62 -11.28 -9.86
N ALA A 58 1.79 -11.09 -9.31
CA ALA A 58 2.79 -10.14 -9.80
C ALA A 58 4.05 -10.88 -10.28
N GLY A 59 3.86 -11.98 -10.99
CA GLY A 59 4.94 -12.80 -11.51
C GLY A 59 5.57 -13.67 -10.44
N ALA A 60 6.63 -13.19 -9.80
CA ALA A 60 7.34 -13.96 -8.76
C ALA A 60 6.50 -14.15 -7.49
N ILE A 61 5.56 -13.24 -7.24
CA ILE A 61 4.71 -13.29 -6.04
C ILE A 61 3.27 -13.55 -6.46
N LYS A 62 2.76 -14.71 -6.05
CA LYS A 62 1.34 -15.07 -6.16
C LYS A 62 0.86 -15.41 -4.77
N ASP A 63 -0.07 -14.64 -4.25
CA ASP A 63 -0.56 -14.88 -2.91
C ASP A 63 -1.96 -14.33 -2.71
N THR A 64 -2.64 -14.91 -1.73
CA THR A 64 -3.87 -14.36 -1.17
C THR A 64 -3.56 -14.03 0.27
N TYR A 65 -3.78 -12.78 0.67
CA TYR A 65 -3.44 -12.34 2.02
C TYR A 65 -4.45 -11.33 2.53
N VAL A 66 -4.47 -11.17 3.84
CA VAL A 66 -5.36 -10.23 4.53
C VAL A 66 -4.52 -9.21 5.27
N LEU A 67 -4.86 -7.94 5.08
CA LEU A 67 -4.25 -6.82 5.78
C LEU A 67 -5.27 -6.17 6.71
N GLU A 68 -4.81 -5.77 7.89
CA GLU A 68 -5.57 -4.94 8.82
C GLU A 68 -5.07 -3.51 8.69
N TYR A 69 -5.99 -2.59 8.43
CA TYR A 69 -5.68 -1.17 8.21
C TYR A 69 -5.92 -0.35 9.46
N ASP A 70 -5.09 0.68 9.62
CA ASP A 70 -5.23 1.68 10.67
C ASP A 70 -5.14 3.07 10.01
N TRP A 71 -6.25 3.80 10.03
CA TRP A 71 -6.37 5.11 9.36
C TRP A 71 -6.23 6.23 10.37
N ALA A 72 -5.40 7.24 10.04
CA ALA A 72 -5.33 8.44 10.86
C ALA A 72 -6.60 9.27 10.69
N ASP A 73 -7.06 9.88 11.79
CA ASP A 73 -8.30 10.65 11.81
C ASP A 73 -8.27 11.88 10.90
N ASP A 74 -7.08 12.45 10.66
CA ASP A 74 -6.91 13.67 9.87
C ASP A 74 -6.53 13.39 8.41
N ASP A 75 -6.65 12.15 7.94
CA ASP A 75 -6.29 11.73 6.58
C ASP A 75 -4.81 11.93 6.22
N SER A 76 -3.94 12.08 7.22
CA SER A 76 -2.51 12.31 6.98
C SER A 76 -1.73 11.02 6.76
N SER A 77 -2.25 9.89 7.21
CA SER A 77 -1.52 8.63 7.08
C SER A 77 -2.46 7.43 7.19
N VAL A 78 -1.98 6.31 6.70
CA VAL A 78 -2.58 5.00 6.89
C VAL A 78 -1.46 3.98 7.03
N SER A 79 -1.66 3.00 7.88
CA SER A 79 -0.74 1.87 8.02
C SER A 79 -1.51 0.56 7.94
N TRP A 80 -0.79 -0.51 7.67
CA TRP A 80 -1.39 -1.84 7.62
C TRP A 80 -0.40 -2.89 8.07
N THR A 81 -0.96 -4.01 8.53
CA THR A 81 -0.18 -5.17 8.93
C THR A 81 -0.85 -6.43 8.41
N LEU A 82 -0.04 -7.43 8.09
CA LEU A 82 -0.52 -8.72 7.61
C LEU A 82 -1.10 -9.52 8.77
N THR A 83 -2.32 -10.04 8.59
CA THR A 83 -2.95 -10.94 9.56
C THR A 83 -3.04 -12.37 9.05
N GLU A 84 -3.11 -12.56 7.73
CA GLU A 84 -3.10 -13.88 7.10
C GLU A 84 -2.36 -13.80 5.78
N GLY A 85 -1.60 -14.85 5.45
CA GLY A 85 -0.92 -14.94 4.18
C GLY A 85 -0.53 -16.37 3.86
N GLY A 86 -0.26 -16.66 2.60
CA GLY A 86 0.27 -17.95 2.17
C GLY A 86 1.79 -17.89 2.08
N MET A 87 2.28 -17.27 1.01
CA MET A 87 3.71 -17.04 0.82
C MET A 87 4.24 -15.95 1.75
N LEU A 88 3.45 -14.89 1.96
CA LEU A 88 3.82 -13.79 2.84
C LEU A 88 3.66 -14.19 4.30
N LYS A 89 4.70 -13.98 5.11
CA LYS A 89 4.68 -14.22 6.55
C LYS A 89 4.49 -12.95 7.35
N ALA A 90 4.94 -11.81 6.82
CA ALA A 90 4.77 -10.52 7.45
C ALA A 90 4.75 -9.44 6.37
N MET A 91 3.95 -8.43 6.58
CA MET A 91 3.95 -7.22 5.77
C MET A 91 3.49 -6.08 6.65
N ASP A 92 4.33 -5.07 6.78
CA ASP A 92 4.00 -3.83 7.45
C ASP A 92 4.26 -2.70 6.47
N GLY A 93 3.27 -1.85 6.29
CA GLY A 93 3.41 -0.75 5.35
C GLY A 93 2.68 0.49 5.82
N SER A 94 2.99 1.61 5.20
CA SER A 94 2.30 2.86 5.48
C SER A 94 2.43 3.84 4.32
N TYR A 95 1.41 4.69 4.18
CA TYR A 95 1.47 5.92 3.41
C TYR A 95 1.43 7.08 4.40
N VAL A 96 2.33 8.03 4.24
CA VAL A 96 2.33 9.28 4.99
C VAL A 96 2.24 10.43 3.99
N LEU A 97 1.24 11.27 4.17
CA LEU A 97 0.94 12.38 3.26
C LEU A 97 1.32 13.70 3.93
N THR A 98 2.11 14.50 3.22
CA THR A 98 2.49 15.84 3.68
C THR A 98 1.92 16.86 2.71
N ASP A 99 1.12 17.79 3.23
CA ASP A 99 0.58 18.90 2.45
C ASP A 99 1.70 19.91 2.19
N ASN A 100 2.01 20.13 0.92
CA ASN A 100 3.09 21.05 0.54
C ASN A 100 2.67 22.52 0.53
N GLY A 101 1.36 22.80 0.70
CA GLY A 101 0.84 24.16 0.77
C GLY A 101 0.62 24.82 -0.56
N ASP A 102 0.90 24.13 -1.67
CA ASP A 102 0.76 24.68 -3.03
C ASP A 102 -0.25 23.87 -3.88
N GLY A 103 -1.09 23.05 -3.22
CA GLY A 103 -2.05 22.19 -3.91
C GLY A 103 -1.47 20.83 -4.25
N SER A 104 -0.23 20.53 -3.85
CA SER A 104 0.39 19.23 -4.03
C SER A 104 0.62 18.53 -2.70
N THR A 105 0.83 17.23 -2.77
CA THR A 105 1.07 16.38 -1.61
C THR A 105 2.32 15.54 -1.85
N THR A 106 3.20 15.48 -0.85
CA THR A 106 4.28 14.53 -0.84
C THR A 106 3.77 13.23 -0.19
N VAL A 107 3.85 12.13 -0.92
CA VAL A 107 3.42 10.82 -0.43
C VAL A 107 4.65 9.95 -0.20
N ALA A 108 4.86 9.55 1.04
CA ALA A 108 5.92 8.62 1.41
C ALA A 108 5.30 7.24 1.64
N TYR A 109 5.87 6.22 1.00
CA TYR A 109 5.43 4.83 1.16
C TYR A 109 6.57 4.06 1.80
N ARG A 110 6.29 3.40 2.90
CA ARG A 110 7.24 2.51 3.58
C ARG A 110 6.70 1.10 3.56
N LEU A 111 7.56 0.13 3.28
CA LEU A 111 7.17 -1.27 3.19
C LEU A 111 8.26 -2.17 3.77
N ALA A 112 7.85 -3.11 4.61
CA ALA A 112 8.67 -4.21 5.08
C ALA A 112 7.89 -5.51 4.87
N VAL A 113 8.50 -6.48 4.18
CA VAL A 113 7.86 -7.77 3.93
C VAL A 113 8.77 -8.90 4.39
N ASP A 114 8.16 -10.02 4.75
CA ASP A 114 8.86 -11.27 4.99
C ASP A 114 8.10 -12.40 4.29
N VAL A 115 8.85 -13.33 3.70
CA VAL A 115 8.26 -14.42 2.91
C VAL A 115 8.73 -15.76 3.46
N SER A 116 7.96 -16.81 3.17
CA SER A 116 8.26 -18.17 3.64
C SER A 116 9.48 -18.78 2.96
N ILE A 117 9.86 -18.26 1.78
CA ILE A 117 11.03 -18.72 1.05
C ILE A 117 12.22 -17.86 1.48
N PRO A 118 13.34 -18.46 1.92
CA PRO A 118 14.52 -17.66 2.31
C PRO A 118 15.01 -16.80 1.14
N MET A 119 15.23 -15.52 1.43
CA MET A 119 15.77 -14.57 0.45
C MET A 119 16.93 -13.83 1.10
N ILE A 120 17.99 -13.61 0.35
CA ILE A 120 19.08 -12.75 0.83
C ILE A 120 18.57 -11.30 0.90
N GLY A 121 19.08 -10.54 1.86
CA GLY A 121 18.58 -9.20 2.14
C GLY A 121 18.57 -8.26 0.94
N LEU A 122 19.57 -8.37 0.07
CA LEU A 122 19.66 -7.54 -1.14
C LEU A 122 18.50 -7.79 -2.11
N ILE A 123 18.15 -9.07 -2.34
CA ILE A 123 17.04 -9.45 -3.22
C ILE A 123 15.73 -9.00 -2.62
N LYS A 124 15.57 -9.17 -1.31
CA LYS A 124 14.37 -8.77 -0.59
C LYS A 124 14.13 -7.25 -0.73
N ARG A 125 15.17 -6.43 -0.52
CA ARG A 125 15.06 -4.98 -0.66
C ARG A 125 14.73 -4.56 -2.09
N LYS A 126 15.30 -5.23 -3.07
CA LYS A 126 15.01 -4.95 -4.47
C LYS A 126 13.55 -5.25 -4.80
N ALA A 127 13.02 -6.36 -4.29
CA ALA A 127 11.60 -6.70 -4.47
C ALA A 127 10.69 -5.68 -3.80
N GLU A 128 11.00 -5.27 -2.57
CA GLU A 128 10.25 -4.24 -1.86
C GLU A 128 10.26 -2.92 -2.63
N LYS A 129 11.41 -2.53 -3.17
CA LYS A 129 11.53 -1.28 -3.91
C LYS A 129 10.69 -1.29 -5.19
N VAL A 130 10.64 -2.41 -5.89
CA VAL A 130 9.77 -2.54 -7.08
C VAL A 130 8.30 -2.36 -6.69
N ILE A 131 7.87 -2.97 -5.60
CA ILE A 131 6.49 -2.84 -5.11
C ILE A 131 6.19 -1.39 -4.75
N VAL A 132 7.07 -0.76 -3.98
CA VAL A 132 6.90 0.62 -3.53
C VAL A 132 6.85 1.59 -4.71
N ASP A 133 7.80 1.48 -5.63
CA ASP A 133 7.88 2.39 -6.78
C ASP A 133 6.68 2.19 -7.74
N THR A 134 6.25 0.95 -7.93
CA THR A 134 5.08 0.65 -8.77
C THR A 134 3.81 1.22 -8.15
N ALA A 135 3.64 1.07 -6.84
CA ALA A 135 2.47 1.59 -6.14
C ALA A 135 2.42 3.11 -6.19
N LEU A 136 3.54 3.79 -5.95
CA LEU A 136 3.60 5.25 -5.99
C LEU A 136 3.33 5.80 -7.39
N ARG A 137 3.90 5.16 -8.42
CA ARG A 137 3.66 5.57 -9.79
C ARG A 137 2.20 5.39 -10.18
N GLY A 138 1.61 4.24 -9.85
CA GLY A 138 0.20 3.98 -10.12
C GLY A 138 -0.72 4.95 -9.40
N LEU A 139 -0.43 5.24 -8.13
CA LEU A 139 -1.20 6.19 -7.35
C LEU A 139 -1.15 7.60 -7.98
N LYS A 140 0.05 8.04 -8.36
CA LYS A 140 0.25 9.35 -8.99
C LYS A 140 -0.54 9.45 -10.30
N GLU A 141 -0.44 8.44 -11.16
CA GLU A 141 -1.16 8.41 -12.43
C GLU A 141 -2.68 8.40 -12.21
N ARG A 142 -3.15 7.64 -11.22
CA ARG A 142 -4.58 7.55 -10.91
C ARG A 142 -5.14 8.88 -10.42
N VAL A 143 -4.40 9.58 -9.57
CA VAL A 143 -4.84 10.88 -9.00
C VAL A 143 -4.76 11.99 -10.03
N GLU A 144 -3.66 12.06 -10.79
CA GLU A 144 -3.43 13.15 -11.74
C GLU A 144 -4.18 12.96 -13.05
N GLY A 145 -4.66 11.79 -13.29
CA GLY A 145 -5.48 11.52 -14.44
C GLY A 145 -4.86 10.86 -15.55
#